data_5bea08d1cb95552794ec3052d6c1cad9
#
_entry.id   5bea08d1cb95552794ec3052d6c1cad9
#
_cell.length_a   1.000
_cell.length_b   1.000
_cell.length_c   1.000
_cell.angle_alpha   90.00
_cell.angle_beta   90.00
_cell.angle_gamma   90.00
#
_symmetry.space_group_name_H-M   'P 1'
#
loop_
_entity.id
_entity.type
_entity.pdbx_description
1 polymer ?
#
loop_
_entity_poly.entity_id
_entity_poly.type
_entity_poly.pdbx_seq_one_letter_code
_entity_poly.pdbx_strand_id
1 'polypeptide(L)'
;MGETYTLGYSDTALGFVSRRTLESHGAFFIPYLHPGMRVLDCGCGPGSITFGIAARVGHGSVVGVDMDGSQIELAVANAAAKGVINVSFRSGNAYALPFADDSFDAVFSHALLEHLSRPVEALREFRRVLRRGGVTGVCAPDWGGFLCSPPTEEIYAALRAHNEIQNGNGGDTLIGRKLLGLMLEAAYVETKAQARYQNYDDLSDITGAIAVQLEHGGQHTHAEAIRAWARRPVGMFAQAWVSCVGCKPG
;
A
#
# COMPACT_ATOMS: atom_id res chain seq x y z
N MET A 1 -20.22 -5.42 8.31
CA MET A 1 -19.25 -4.77 9.20
C MET A 1 -18.41 -3.87 8.34
N GLY A 2 -18.10 -2.64 8.80
CA GLY A 2 -17.19 -1.76 8.07
C GLY A 2 -15.76 -2.30 8.14
N GLU A 3 -14.97 -2.05 7.12
CA GLU A 3 -13.54 -2.36 7.11
C GLU A 3 -12.82 -1.45 8.11
N THR A 4 -11.83 -2.01 8.81
CA THR A 4 -11.01 -1.26 9.76
C THR A 4 -9.56 -1.28 9.29
N TYR A 5 -8.95 -0.10 9.13
CA TYR A 5 -7.54 0.01 8.80
C TYR A 5 -6.68 -0.44 9.99
N THR A 6 -6.06 -1.60 9.86
CA THR A 6 -5.42 -2.30 10.99
C THR A 6 -4.19 -1.56 11.54
N LEU A 7 -3.39 -0.90 10.68
CA LEU A 7 -2.19 -0.17 11.12
C LEU A 7 -2.54 1.05 11.99
N GLY A 8 -3.72 1.65 11.77
CA GLY A 8 -4.11 2.88 12.44
C GLY A 8 -3.29 4.09 12.01
N TYR A 9 -3.41 5.19 12.74
CA TYR A 9 -2.83 6.50 12.39
C TYR A 9 -1.98 7.08 13.52
N SER A 10 -1.36 6.23 14.35
CA SER A 10 -0.41 6.66 15.37
C SER A 10 0.84 7.28 14.74
N ASP A 11 1.58 8.11 15.50
CA ASP A 11 2.84 8.72 15.01
C ASP A 11 3.84 7.67 14.50
N THR A 12 3.91 6.51 15.16
CA THR A 12 4.75 5.38 14.73
C THR A 12 4.29 4.83 13.37
N ALA A 13 2.98 4.63 13.19
CA ALA A 13 2.40 4.15 11.94
C ALA A 13 2.62 5.16 10.82
N LEU A 14 2.34 6.45 11.07
CA LEU A 14 2.54 7.54 10.12
C LEU A 14 4.01 7.70 9.75
N GLY A 15 4.92 7.63 10.73
CA GLY A 15 6.36 7.66 10.48
C GLY A 15 6.83 6.49 9.59
N PHE A 16 6.26 5.30 9.78
CA PHE A 16 6.57 4.12 8.96
C PHE A 16 6.11 4.30 7.51
N VAL A 17 4.86 4.74 7.27
CA VAL A 17 4.33 4.89 5.90
C VAL A 17 4.91 6.11 5.19
N SER A 18 5.24 7.18 5.91
CA SER A 18 5.79 8.41 5.33
C SER A 18 7.21 8.26 4.75
N ARG A 19 7.95 7.21 5.13
CA ARG A 19 9.27 6.89 4.57
C ARG A 19 9.22 6.19 3.22
N ARG A 20 8.05 5.74 2.79
CA ARG A 20 7.88 5.11 1.48
C ARG A 20 8.04 6.14 0.37
N THR A 21 8.78 5.79 -0.67
CA THR A 21 8.95 6.62 -1.87
C THR A 21 8.56 5.85 -3.12
N LEU A 22 8.40 6.52 -4.24
CA LEU A 22 8.17 5.86 -5.52
C LEU A 22 9.33 4.91 -5.86
N GLU A 23 10.57 5.32 -5.60
CA GLU A 23 11.77 4.53 -5.89
C GLU A 23 11.84 3.27 -5.02
N SER A 24 11.50 3.38 -3.73
CA SER A 24 11.58 2.24 -2.82
C SER A 24 10.37 1.30 -2.91
N HIS A 25 9.16 1.82 -3.14
CA HIS A 25 7.92 1.04 -3.04
C HIS A 25 7.12 0.97 -4.35
N GLY A 26 7.30 1.93 -5.26
CA GLY A 26 6.62 2.00 -6.54
C GLY A 26 7.52 1.79 -7.77
N ALA A 27 8.79 1.36 -7.59
CA ALA A 27 9.76 1.21 -8.68
C ALA A 27 9.24 0.36 -9.86
N PHE A 28 8.42 -0.66 -9.58
CA PHE A 28 7.81 -1.53 -10.59
C PHE A 28 6.90 -0.77 -11.55
N PHE A 29 6.38 0.40 -11.13
CA PHE A 29 5.44 1.20 -11.90
C PHE A 29 6.11 2.37 -12.66
N ILE A 30 7.35 2.74 -12.30
CA ILE A 30 8.11 3.83 -12.94
C ILE A 30 8.15 3.71 -14.48
N PRO A 31 8.35 2.52 -15.08
CA PRO A 31 8.38 2.38 -16.54
C PRO A 31 7.10 2.76 -17.27
N TYR A 32 5.99 2.85 -16.54
CA TYR A 32 4.66 3.17 -17.07
C TYR A 32 4.24 4.63 -16.84
N LEU A 33 5.07 5.41 -16.12
CA LEU A 33 4.82 6.82 -15.85
C LEU A 33 5.53 7.69 -16.89
N HIS A 34 4.76 8.48 -17.62
CA HIS A 34 5.28 9.38 -18.65
C HIS A 34 4.89 10.84 -18.40
N PRO A 35 5.71 11.82 -18.82
CA PRO A 35 5.36 13.23 -18.74
C PRO A 35 4.00 13.54 -19.37
N GLY A 36 3.22 14.37 -18.69
CA GLY A 36 1.89 14.80 -19.15
C GLY A 36 0.73 13.90 -18.71
N MET A 37 1.01 12.73 -18.14
CA MET A 37 -0.05 11.83 -17.66
C MET A 37 -0.87 12.44 -16.53
N ARG A 38 -2.15 12.07 -16.48
CA ARG A 38 -3.02 12.23 -15.34
C ARG A 38 -3.12 10.91 -14.59
N VAL A 39 -2.62 10.88 -13.36
CA VAL A 39 -2.49 9.66 -12.56
C VAL A 39 -3.37 9.73 -11.32
N LEU A 40 -4.03 8.63 -10.99
CA LEU A 40 -4.70 8.42 -9.72
C LEU A 40 -3.79 7.59 -8.80
N ASP A 41 -3.59 8.05 -7.57
CA ASP A 41 -2.99 7.30 -6.46
C ASP A 41 -4.08 6.99 -5.43
N CYS A 42 -4.58 5.75 -5.42
CA CYS A 42 -5.68 5.32 -4.54
C CYS A 42 -5.13 4.62 -3.30
N GLY A 43 -5.53 5.13 -2.12
CA GLY A 43 -4.90 4.81 -0.84
C GLY A 43 -3.59 5.59 -0.66
N CYS A 44 -3.61 6.88 -1.00
CA CYS A 44 -2.40 7.70 -1.06
C CYS A 44 -1.79 8.00 0.33
N GLY A 45 -2.54 7.81 1.42
CA GLY A 45 -2.11 8.17 2.77
C GLY A 45 -1.58 9.61 2.84
N PRO A 46 -0.42 9.86 3.48
CA PRO A 46 0.16 11.20 3.61
C PRO A 46 0.83 11.73 2.33
N GLY A 47 0.66 11.05 1.18
CA GLY A 47 1.14 11.48 -0.13
C GLY A 47 2.59 11.13 -0.44
N SER A 48 3.27 10.34 0.38
CA SER A 48 4.72 10.12 0.26
C SER A 48 5.15 9.52 -1.08
N ILE A 49 4.40 8.56 -1.64
CA ILE A 49 4.64 7.99 -2.97
C ILE A 49 4.08 8.91 -4.05
N THR A 50 2.93 9.56 -3.79
CA THR A 50 2.26 10.49 -4.71
C THR A 50 3.19 11.57 -5.23
N PHE A 51 4.07 12.13 -4.37
CA PHE A 51 5.03 13.16 -4.77
C PHE A 51 6.07 12.66 -5.76
N GLY A 52 6.53 11.41 -5.62
CA GLY A 52 7.41 10.78 -6.59
C GLY A 52 6.73 10.58 -7.94
N ILE A 53 5.45 10.16 -7.94
CA ILE A 53 4.64 10.07 -9.16
C ILE A 53 4.50 11.45 -9.82
N ALA A 54 4.21 12.49 -9.02
CA ALA A 54 4.08 13.87 -9.52
C ALA A 54 5.35 14.38 -10.20
N ALA A 55 6.51 14.09 -9.61
CA ALA A 55 7.80 14.42 -10.20
C ALA A 55 8.02 13.72 -11.56
N ARG A 56 7.58 12.46 -11.69
CA ARG A 56 7.72 11.68 -12.93
C ARG A 56 6.82 12.16 -14.06
N VAL A 57 5.58 12.54 -13.74
CA VAL A 57 4.65 13.01 -14.78
C VAL A 57 4.87 14.49 -15.15
N GLY A 58 5.70 15.21 -14.41
CA GLY A 58 6.14 16.57 -14.76
C GLY A 58 4.98 17.55 -14.93
N HIS A 59 4.67 17.94 -16.17
CA HIS A 59 3.54 18.83 -16.50
C HIS A 59 2.17 18.14 -16.48
N GLY A 60 2.13 16.84 -16.18
CA GLY A 60 0.91 16.10 -15.90
C GLY A 60 0.35 16.42 -14.49
N SER A 61 -0.60 15.63 -14.03
CA SER A 61 -1.21 15.82 -12.73
C SER A 61 -1.43 14.52 -11.99
N VAL A 62 -1.39 14.57 -10.66
CA VAL A 62 -1.71 13.43 -9.80
C VAL A 62 -2.85 13.78 -8.87
N VAL A 63 -3.81 12.85 -8.76
CA VAL A 63 -4.89 12.94 -7.77
C VAL A 63 -4.67 11.83 -6.74
N GLY A 64 -4.40 12.20 -5.51
CA GLY A 64 -4.37 11.28 -4.38
C GLY A 64 -5.77 11.12 -3.78
N VAL A 65 -6.17 9.89 -3.53
CA VAL A 65 -7.45 9.57 -2.84
C VAL A 65 -7.15 8.67 -1.65
N ASP A 66 -7.72 9.02 -0.51
CA ASP A 66 -7.76 8.20 0.69
C ASP A 66 -9.14 8.29 1.34
N MET A 67 -9.53 7.25 2.07
CA MET A 67 -10.81 7.25 2.78
C MET A 67 -10.76 8.14 4.02
N ASP A 68 -9.60 8.23 4.67
CA ASP A 68 -9.41 8.98 5.90
C ASP A 68 -9.09 10.45 5.62
N GLY A 69 -9.95 11.36 6.13
CA GLY A 69 -9.79 12.80 5.95
C GLY A 69 -8.50 13.35 6.58
N SER A 70 -8.04 12.76 7.69
CA SER A 70 -6.80 13.20 8.35
C SER A 70 -5.56 12.94 7.48
N GLN A 71 -5.57 11.84 6.71
CA GLN A 71 -4.51 11.54 5.75
C GLN A 71 -4.51 12.54 4.59
N ILE A 72 -5.68 12.94 4.13
CA ILE A 72 -5.82 13.97 3.09
C ILE A 72 -5.31 15.33 3.58
N GLU A 73 -5.67 15.75 4.80
CA GLU A 73 -5.16 16.99 5.40
C GLU A 73 -3.63 16.97 5.50
N LEU A 74 -3.06 15.85 5.96
CA LEU A 74 -1.63 15.66 6.06
C LEU A 74 -0.95 15.68 4.68
N ALA A 75 -1.54 15.02 3.67
CA ALA A 75 -1.01 15.01 2.30
C ALA A 75 -1.00 16.42 1.68
N VAL A 76 -2.05 17.22 1.91
CA VAL A 76 -2.12 18.62 1.47
C VAL A 76 -1.02 19.47 2.14
N ALA A 77 -0.87 19.33 3.47
CA ALA A 77 0.18 20.03 4.21
C ALA A 77 1.58 19.66 3.72
N ASN A 78 1.83 18.37 3.50
CA ASN A 78 3.09 17.85 2.98
C ASN A 78 3.39 18.37 1.55
N ALA A 79 2.39 18.43 0.68
CA ALA A 79 2.54 18.98 -0.67
C ALA A 79 2.95 20.45 -0.63
N ALA A 80 2.27 21.24 0.21
CA ALA A 80 2.60 22.67 0.40
C ALA A 80 4.03 22.85 0.94
N ALA A 81 4.42 22.07 1.96
CA ALA A 81 5.75 22.14 2.54
C ALA A 81 6.87 21.75 1.56
N LYS A 82 6.57 20.85 0.60
CA LYS A 82 7.52 20.40 -0.44
C LYS A 82 7.45 21.24 -1.72
N GLY A 83 6.51 22.17 -1.83
CA GLY A 83 6.30 22.98 -3.04
C GLY A 83 5.83 22.14 -4.26
N VAL A 84 5.14 21.02 -4.04
CA VAL A 84 4.61 20.18 -5.12
C VAL A 84 3.25 20.73 -5.56
N ILE A 85 3.16 21.25 -6.78
CA ILE A 85 2.01 22.02 -7.27
C ILE A 85 1.09 21.23 -8.22
N ASN A 86 1.56 20.11 -8.77
CA ASN A 86 0.82 19.29 -9.73
C ASN A 86 0.12 18.08 -9.07
N VAL A 87 -0.20 18.21 -7.79
CA VAL A 87 -0.97 17.23 -7.02
C VAL A 87 -2.25 17.84 -6.46
N SER A 88 -3.26 17.02 -6.30
CA SER A 88 -4.46 17.34 -5.54
C SER A 88 -4.87 16.13 -4.72
N PHE A 89 -5.49 16.36 -3.57
CA PHE A 89 -5.91 15.30 -2.66
C PHE A 89 -7.38 15.44 -2.31
N ARG A 90 -8.08 14.33 -2.17
CA ARG A 90 -9.48 14.32 -1.77
C ARG A 90 -9.87 13.02 -1.08
N SER A 91 -10.81 13.11 -0.15
CA SER A 91 -11.40 11.92 0.45
C SER A 91 -12.24 11.17 -0.59
N GLY A 92 -12.18 9.83 -0.54
CA GLY A 92 -12.95 8.98 -1.45
C GLY A 92 -12.87 7.52 -1.06
N ASN A 93 -13.85 6.76 -1.54
CA ASN A 93 -13.95 5.33 -1.34
C ASN A 93 -13.43 4.60 -2.58
N ALA A 94 -12.51 3.64 -2.39
CA ALA A 94 -11.93 2.84 -3.47
C ALA A 94 -12.97 2.01 -4.25
N TYR A 95 -14.13 1.74 -3.65
CA TYR A 95 -15.25 1.04 -4.30
C TYR A 95 -16.19 1.95 -5.09
N ALA A 96 -16.07 3.27 -4.93
CA ALA A 96 -16.94 4.26 -5.59
C ALA A 96 -16.15 5.58 -5.75
N LEU A 97 -15.19 5.57 -6.67
CA LEU A 97 -14.32 6.71 -6.91
C LEU A 97 -15.12 7.88 -7.53
N PRO A 98 -14.98 9.10 -7.00
CA PRO A 98 -15.76 10.26 -7.44
C PRO A 98 -15.24 10.88 -8.73
N PHE A 99 -15.00 10.03 -9.74
CA PHE A 99 -14.50 10.43 -11.07
C PHE A 99 -15.33 9.77 -12.16
N ALA A 100 -15.42 10.43 -13.32
CA ALA A 100 -16.04 9.86 -14.50
C ALA A 100 -15.20 8.68 -15.04
N ASP A 101 -15.83 7.85 -15.87
CA ASP A 101 -15.13 6.82 -16.64
C ASP A 101 -14.01 7.44 -17.48
N ASP A 102 -12.97 6.68 -17.74
CA ASP A 102 -11.86 7.05 -18.64
C ASP A 102 -11.15 8.38 -18.27
N SER A 103 -11.10 8.70 -16.97
CA SER A 103 -10.56 9.97 -16.44
C SER A 103 -9.04 10.00 -16.27
N PHE A 104 -8.39 8.85 -16.20
CA PHE A 104 -6.96 8.74 -15.85
C PHE A 104 -6.17 7.92 -16.87
N ASP A 105 -4.93 8.32 -17.11
CA ASP A 105 -3.98 7.59 -17.93
C ASP A 105 -3.40 6.38 -17.21
N ALA A 106 -3.22 6.50 -15.90
CA ALA A 106 -2.71 5.46 -15.03
C ALA A 106 -3.37 5.51 -13.65
N VAL A 107 -3.48 4.34 -13.01
CA VAL A 107 -3.92 4.18 -11.62
C VAL A 107 -2.84 3.44 -10.85
N PHE A 108 -2.45 3.97 -9.71
CA PHE A 108 -1.49 3.37 -8.78
C PHE A 108 -2.16 3.10 -7.45
N SER A 109 -1.79 2.00 -6.79
CA SER A 109 -2.19 1.73 -5.41
C SER A 109 -1.14 0.86 -4.72
N HIS A 110 -0.76 1.24 -3.50
CA HIS A 110 0.25 0.55 -2.71
C HIS A 110 -0.25 0.34 -1.29
N ALA A 111 -0.21 -0.91 -0.82
CA ALA A 111 -0.61 -1.28 0.55
C ALA A 111 -2.04 -0.84 0.92
N LEU A 112 -2.97 -1.03 -0.02
CA LEU A 112 -4.40 -0.77 0.17
C LEU A 112 -5.21 -2.06 0.11
N LEU A 113 -4.99 -2.88 -0.92
CA LEU A 113 -5.87 -4.02 -1.23
C LEU A 113 -5.92 -5.06 -0.11
N GLU A 114 -4.86 -5.19 0.69
CA GLU A 114 -4.80 -6.08 1.85
C GLU A 114 -5.75 -5.69 2.98
N HIS A 115 -6.31 -4.49 2.95
CA HIS A 115 -7.27 -3.99 3.94
C HIS A 115 -8.71 -4.07 3.44
N LEU A 116 -8.91 -4.41 2.17
CA LEU A 116 -10.22 -4.41 1.52
C LEU A 116 -10.87 -5.79 1.57
N SER A 117 -12.15 -5.85 1.95
CA SER A 117 -12.94 -7.09 1.96
C SER A 117 -13.39 -7.51 0.55
N ARG A 118 -13.42 -6.59 -0.40
CA ARG A 118 -13.87 -6.79 -1.79
C ARG A 118 -12.87 -6.25 -2.82
N PRO A 119 -11.61 -6.72 -2.81
CA PRO A 119 -10.53 -6.13 -3.61
C PRO A 119 -10.81 -6.13 -5.12
N VAL A 120 -11.55 -7.11 -5.64
CA VAL A 120 -11.95 -7.14 -7.06
C VAL A 120 -12.89 -6.00 -7.43
N GLU A 121 -13.78 -5.59 -6.53
CA GLU A 121 -14.66 -4.43 -6.78
C GLU A 121 -13.84 -3.14 -6.86
N ALA A 122 -12.87 -2.95 -5.98
CA ALA A 122 -11.95 -1.81 -6.05
C ALA A 122 -11.14 -1.82 -7.36
N LEU A 123 -10.63 -2.98 -7.77
CA LEU A 123 -9.90 -3.13 -9.03
C LEU A 123 -10.80 -2.84 -10.26
N ARG A 124 -12.08 -3.23 -10.23
CA ARG A 124 -13.05 -2.88 -11.28
C ARG A 124 -13.31 -1.37 -11.33
N GLU A 125 -13.36 -0.72 -10.17
CA GLU A 125 -13.52 0.72 -10.06
C GLU A 125 -12.26 1.47 -10.55
N PHE A 126 -11.05 0.97 -10.23
CA PHE A 126 -9.81 1.48 -10.82
C PHE A 126 -9.83 1.37 -12.34
N ARG A 127 -10.27 0.22 -12.88
CA ARG A 127 -10.42 0.01 -14.33
C ARG A 127 -11.51 0.90 -14.94
N ARG A 128 -12.61 1.21 -14.23
CA ARG A 128 -13.66 2.13 -14.72
C ARG A 128 -13.08 3.51 -14.99
N VAL A 129 -12.37 4.07 -14.01
CA VAL A 129 -11.82 5.43 -14.13
C VAL A 129 -10.58 5.51 -15.03
N LEU A 130 -9.96 4.38 -15.34
CA LEU A 130 -8.81 4.28 -16.24
C LEU A 130 -9.30 4.38 -17.69
N ARG A 131 -8.62 5.15 -18.53
CA ARG A 131 -8.90 5.23 -19.97
C ARG A 131 -8.59 3.90 -20.68
N ARG A 132 -9.15 3.68 -21.85
CA ARG A 132 -8.80 2.53 -22.71
C ARG A 132 -7.29 2.54 -23.02
N GLY A 133 -6.66 1.39 -22.91
CA GLY A 133 -5.22 1.25 -23.05
C GLY A 133 -4.39 1.85 -21.91
N GLY A 134 -5.04 2.41 -20.88
CA GLY A 134 -4.37 2.87 -19.66
C GLY A 134 -3.90 1.72 -18.78
N VAL A 135 -3.03 2.02 -17.81
CA VAL A 135 -2.35 1.03 -16.99
C VAL A 135 -2.69 1.18 -15.51
N THR A 136 -2.93 0.07 -14.83
CA THR A 136 -3.04 0.03 -13.36
C THR A 136 -1.85 -0.74 -12.79
N GLY A 137 -1.20 -0.18 -11.77
CA GLY A 137 -0.18 -0.85 -10.97
C GLY A 137 -0.60 -0.94 -9.52
N VAL A 138 -0.60 -2.16 -8.98
CA VAL A 138 -0.91 -2.42 -7.57
C VAL A 138 0.24 -3.16 -6.90
N CYS A 139 0.46 -2.89 -5.62
CA CYS A 139 1.46 -3.58 -4.82
C CYS A 139 0.90 -3.83 -3.42
N ALA A 140 1.05 -5.05 -2.93
CA ALA A 140 0.61 -5.45 -1.59
C ALA A 140 1.61 -6.40 -0.95
N PRO A 141 1.70 -6.42 0.40
CA PRO A 141 2.52 -7.38 1.11
C PRO A 141 1.94 -8.80 1.00
N ASP A 142 2.82 -9.77 1.18
CA ASP A 142 2.44 -11.16 1.41
C ASP A 142 3.07 -11.63 2.72
N TRP A 143 2.27 -11.66 3.78
CA TRP A 143 2.74 -12.01 5.11
C TRP A 143 3.03 -13.50 5.30
N GLY A 144 2.68 -14.33 4.33
CA GLY A 144 3.08 -15.74 4.29
C GLY A 144 4.46 -15.98 3.66
N GLY A 145 5.11 -14.93 3.13
CA GLY A 145 6.38 -15.02 2.42
C GLY A 145 7.53 -14.25 3.07
N PHE A 146 7.51 -14.01 4.38
CA PHE A 146 8.61 -13.33 5.07
C PHE A 146 9.80 -14.25 5.35
N LEU A 147 10.99 -13.66 5.48
CA LEU A 147 12.20 -14.30 6.01
C LEU A 147 12.61 -13.59 7.30
N CYS A 148 13.00 -14.33 8.32
CA CYS A 148 13.51 -13.76 9.56
C CYS A 148 14.67 -14.59 10.14
N SER A 149 15.60 -13.92 10.82
CA SER A 149 16.70 -14.52 11.56
C SER A 149 16.94 -13.73 12.85
N PRO A 150 17.12 -14.38 14.01
CA PRO A 150 16.90 -15.80 14.24
C PRO A 150 15.42 -16.20 14.16
N PRO A 151 15.09 -17.38 13.63
CA PRO A 151 13.71 -17.87 13.55
C PRO A 151 13.29 -18.42 14.92
N THR A 152 12.64 -17.60 15.74
CA THR A 152 12.21 -17.99 17.09
C THR A 152 10.69 -18.11 17.15
N GLU A 153 10.18 -18.92 18.08
CA GLU A 153 8.73 -19.10 18.23
C GLU A 153 8.01 -17.78 18.57
N GLU A 154 8.69 -16.89 19.31
CA GLU A 154 8.11 -15.60 19.70
C GLU A 154 7.80 -14.70 18.49
N ILE A 155 8.73 -14.62 17.49
CA ILE A 155 8.48 -13.84 16.28
C ILE A 155 7.36 -14.47 15.43
N TYR A 156 7.34 -15.80 15.30
CA TYR A 156 6.29 -16.48 14.56
C TYR A 156 4.91 -16.33 15.23
N ALA A 157 4.85 -16.43 16.57
CA ALA A 157 3.61 -16.22 17.31
C ALA A 157 3.08 -14.77 17.14
N ALA A 158 3.96 -13.77 17.25
CA ALA A 158 3.60 -12.37 17.02
C ALA A 158 3.08 -12.12 15.60
N LEU A 159 3.72 -12.70 14.58
CA LEU A 159 3.27 -12.57 13.19
C LEU A 159 1.95 -13.30 12.92
N ARG A 160 1.71 -14.47 13.54
CA ARG A 160 0.41 -15.14 13.47
C ARG A 160 -0.70 -14.27 14.08
N ALA A 161 -0.48 -13.74 15.29
CA ALA A 161 -1.43 -12.86 15.95
C ALA A 161 -1.73 -11.58 15.13
N HIS A 162 -0.70 -10.97 14.53
CA HIS A 162 -0.86 -9.86 13.61
C HIS A 162 -1.76 -10.22 12.41
N ASN A 163 -1.50 -11.37 11.77
CA ASN A 163 -2.29 -11.84 10.64
C ASN A 163 -3.75 -12.12 11.03
N GLU A 164 -4.00 -12.68 12.21
CA GLU A 164 -5.34 -12.93 12.74
C GLU A 164 -6.10 -11.62 12.95
N ILE A 165 -5.46 -10.59 13.50
CA ILE A 165 -6.06 -9.25 13.68
C ILE A 165 -6.45 -8.65 12.33
N GLN A 166 -5.53 -8.61 11.36
CA GLN A 166 -5.78 -8.00 10.06
C GLN A 166 -6.87 -8.75 9.28
N ASN A 167 -6.84 -10.08 9.29
CA ASN A 167 -7.88 -10.90 8.65
C ASN A 167 -9.23 -10.75 9.36
N GLY A 168 -9.24 -10.64 10.70
CA GLY A 168 -10.44 -10.36 11.49
C GLY A 168 -11.07 -9.00 11.20
N ASN A 169 -10.28 -8.01 10.79
CA ASN A 169 -10.73 -6.68 10.37
C ASN A 169 -11.26 -6.64 8.91
N GLY A 170 -11.37 -7.80 8.26
CA GLY A 170 -11.88 -7.92 6.89
C GLY A 170 -10.81 -7.84 5.81
N GLY A 171 -9.53 -7.76 6.18
CA GLY A 171 -8.41 -7.76 5.25
C GLY A 171 -7.95 -9.17 4.85
N ASP A 172 -6.92 -9.22 4.03
CA ASP A 172 -6.28 -10.46 3.57
C ASP A 172 -4.75 -10.32 3.59
N THR A 173 -4.12 -10.91 4.59
CA THR A 173 -2.66 -10.88 4.76
C THR A 173 -1.88 -11.64 3.69
N LEU A 174 -2.54 -12.44 2.87
CA LEU A 174 -1.95 -13.21 1.77
C LEU A 174 -2.35 -12.67 0.39
N ILE A 175 -2.86 -11.44 0.33
CA ILE A 175 -3.39 -10.87 -0.92
C ILE A 175 -2.30 -10.70 -1.98
N GLY A 176 -1.04 -10.49 -1.57
CA GLY A 176 0.08 -10.31 -2.49
C GLY A 176 0.12 -11.41 -3.56
N ARG A 177 0.13 -12.68 -3.15
CA ARG A 177 0.16 -13.84 -4.06
C ARG A 177 -1.09 -13.99 -4.93
N LYS A 178 -2.19 -13.30 -4.58
CA LYS A 178 -3.47 -13.36 -5.29
C LYS A 178 -3.62 -12.26 -6.34
N LEU A 179 -2.78 -11.21 -6.33
CA LEU A 179 -2.95 -10.01 -7.15
C LEU A 179 -3.13 -10.31 -8.64
N LEU A 180 -2.36 -11.24 -9.21
CA LEU A 180 -2.50 -11.62 -10.62
C LEU A 180 -3.91 -12.15 -10.93
N GLY A 181 -4.42 -13.06 -10.11
CA GLY A 181 -5.77 -13.61 -10.26
C GLY A 181 -6.86 -12.56 -10.10
N LEU A 182 -6.71 -11.66 -9.10
CA LEU A 182 -7.66 -10.56 -8.86
C LEU A 182 -7.70 -9.57 -10.02
N MET A 183 -6.53 -9.23 -10.61
CA MET A 183 -6.46 -8.37 -11.80
C MET A 183 -7.15 -9.01 -13.00
N LEU A 184 -6.94 -10.30 -13.24
CA LEU A 184 -7.61 -11.06 -14.31
C LEU A 184 -9.12 -11.11 -14.09
N GLU A 185 -9.57 -11.37 -12.86
CA GLU A 185 -11.00 -11.37 -12.50
C GLU A 185 -11.65 -9.97 -12.67
N ALA A 186 -10.88 -8.91 -12.46
CA ALA A 186 -11.30 -7.53 -12.74
C ALA A 186 -11.20 -7.16 -14.23
N ALA A 187 -10.92 -8.14 -15.11
CA ALA A 187 -10.84 -8.02 -16.57
C ALA A 187 -9.74 -7.06 -17.06
N TYR A 188 -8.59 -7.04 -16.40
CA TYR A 188 -7.37 -6.47 -16.95
C TYR A 188 -6.70 -7.44 -17.92
N VAL A 189 -5.99 -6.90 -18.89
CA VAL A 189 -5.19 -7.66 -19.87
C VAL A 189 -3.70 -7.31 -19.73
N GLU A 190 -2.83 -8.08 -20.39
CA GLU A 190 -1.37 -7.89 -20.36
C GLU A 190 -0.82 -7.84 -18.92
N THR A 191 -1.42 -8.64 -18.04
CA THR A 191 -1.09 -8.64 -16.62
C THR A 191 0.27 -9.28 -16.36
N LYS A 192 1.08 -8.62 -15.53
CA LYS A 192 2.40 -9.12 -15.11
C LYS A 192 2.54 -8.93 -13.60
N ALA A 193 2.83 -10.01 -12.89
CA ALA A 193 3.13 -9.97 -11.46
C ALA A 193 4.61 -10.26 -11.22
N GLN A 194 5.16 -9.63 -10.18
CA GLN A 194 6.51 -9.91 -9.68
C GLN A 194 6.53 -9.82 -8.16
N ALA A 195 7.34 -10.67 -7.54
CA ALA A 195 7.59 -10.62 -6.11
C ALA A 195 9.00 -10.12 -5.84
N ARG A 196 9.15 -9.38 -4.74
CA ARG A 196 10.44 -8.92 -4.21
C ARG A 196 10.46 -9.03 -2.71
N TYR A 197 11.64 -9.12 -2.13
CA TYR A 197 11.83 -8.94 -0.70
C TYR A 197 12.25 -7.51 -0.40
N GLN A 198 11.68 -6.95 0.66
CA GLN A 198 12.13 -5.71 1.27
C GLN A 198 12.82 -6.06 2.58
N ASN A 199 14.13 -5.80 2.66
CA ASN A 199 14.86 -5.84 3.91
C ASN A 199 14.62 -4.55 4.69
N TYR A 200 14.64 -4.65 6.02
CA TYR A 200 14.60 -3.53 6.93
C TYR A 200 15.95 -3.42 7.63
N ASP A 201 16.69 -2.34 7.37
CA ASP A 201 17.99 -2.07 7.99
C ASP A 201 17.83 -1.79 9.49
N ASP A 202 16.76 -1.05 9.84
CA ASP A 202 16.31 -0.89 11.22
C ASP A 202 15.06 -1.76 11.46
N LEU A 203 15.26 -2.83 12.21
CA LEU A 203 14.17 -3.75 12.55
C LEU A 203 13.08 -3.09 13.40
N SER A 204 13.40 -2.02 14.14
CA SER A 204 12.43 -1.30 14.96
C SER A 204 11.31 -0.68 14.13
N ASP A 205 11.54 -0.37 12.87
CA ASP A 205 10.56 0.20 11.95
C ASP A 205 9.39 -0.76 11.71
N ILE A 206 9.70 -1.94 11.19
CA ILE A 206 8.66 -2.94 10.87
C ILE A 206 8.08 -3.57 12.13
N THR A 207 8.92 -3.90 13.12
CA THR A 207 8.46 -4.52 14.36
C THR A 207 7.68 -3.52 15.22
N GLY A 208 8.02 -2.23 15.18
CA GLY A 208 7.26 -1.17 15.82
C GLY A 208 5.86 -1.03 15.24
N ALA A 209 5.74 -1.03 13.91
CA ALA A 209 4.45 -0.98 13.23
C ALA A 209 3.58 -2.21 13.57
N ILE A 210 4.15 -3.42 13.55
CA ILE A 210 3.45 -4.65 13.93
C ILE A 210 3.05 -4.61 15.40
N ALA A 211 3.94 -4.16 16.30
CA ALA A 211 3.66 -4.09 17.73
C ALA A 211 2.50 -3.15 18.06
N VAL A 212 2.40 -2.00 17.39
CA VAL A 212 1.25 -1.08 17.52
C VAL A 212 -0.06 -1.78 17.14
N GLN A 213 -0.08 -2.53 16.04
CA GLN A 213 -1.27 -3.28 15.63
C GLN A 213 -1.64 -4.37 16.65
N LEU A 214 -0.64 -5.07 17.18
CA LEU A 214 -0.83 -6.09 18.22
C LEU A 214 -1.41 -5.47 19.51
N GLU A 215 -0.91 -4.31 19.93
CA GLU A 215 -1.43 -3.57 21.10
C GLU A 215 -2.89 -3.15 20.91
N HIS A 216 -3.23 -2.59 19.74
CA HIS A 216 -4.62 -2.24 19.40
C HIS A 216 -5.55 -3.47 19.39
N GLY A 217 -5.01 -4.64 19.01
CA GLY A 217 -5.72 -5.93 19.07
C GLY A 217 -5.69 -6.61 20.45
N GLY A 218 -5.18 -5.94 21.50
CA GLY A 218 -5.08 -6.50 22.86
C GLY A 218 -3.98 -7.55 23.05
N GLN A 219 -3.06 -7.69 22.09
CA GLN A 219 -2.00 -8.71 22.07
C GLN A 219 -0.67 -8.16 22.65
N HIS A 220 -0.72 -7.56 23.84
CA HIS A 220 0.41 -6.84 24.45
C HIS A 220 1.66 -7.71 24.64
N THR A 221 1.51 -8.98 25.05
CA THR A 221 2.63 -9.91 25.21
C THR A 221 3.36 -10.16 23.89
N HIS A 222 2.63 -10.30 22.79
CA HIS A 222 3.23 -10.46 21.46
C HIS A 222 3.88 -9.17 20.97
N ALA A 223 3.32 -8.01 21.30
CA ALA A 223 3.91 -6.70 20.99
C ALA A 223 5.26 -6.50 21.70
N GLU A 224 5.34 -6.86 22.99
CA GLU A 224 6.61 -6.82 23.74
C GLU A 224 7.64 -7.81 23.17
N ALA A 225 7.20 -9.02 22.85
CA ALA A 225 8.06 -10.07 22.31
C ALA A 225 8.69 -9.68 20.97
N ILE A 226 7.93 -9.09 20.04
CA ILE A 226 8.46 -8.68 18.74
C ILE A 226 9.43 -7.49 18.87
N ARG A 227 9.18 -6.54 19.78
CA ARG A 227 10.12 -5.46 20.09
C ARG A 227 11.42 -5.99 20.72
N ALA A 228 11.32 -6.99 21.61
CA ALA A 228 12.48 -7.63 22.21
C ALA A 228 13.30 -8.41 21.18
N TRP A 229 12.63 -9.08 20.26
CA TRP A 229 13.26 -9.79 19.15
C TRP A 229 14.06 -8.82 18.25
N ALA A 230 13.51 -7.64 17.93
CA ALA A 230 14.18 -6.64 17.10
C ALA A 230 15.45 -6.05 17.71
N ARG A 231 15.59 -6.06 19.04
CA ARG A 231 16.78 -5.55 19.73
C ARG A 231 17.95 -6.54 19.76
N ARG A 232 17.82 -7.73 19.18
CA ARG A 232 18.90 -8.71 19.13
C ARG A 232 20.04 -8.21 18.24
N PRO A 233 21.30 -8.43 18.63
CA PRO A 233 22.46 -7.87 17.90
C PRO A 233 22.61 -8.41 16.47
N VAL A 234 22.02 -9.58 16.19
CA VAL A 234 22.05 -10.21 14.87
C VAL A 234 20.61 -10.53 14.50
N GLY A 235 19.96 -9.59 13.84
CA GLY A 235 18.58 -9.76 13.38
C GLY A 235 18.45 -9.44 11.89
N MET A 236 17.57 -10.17 11.20
CA MET A 236 17.17 -9.89 9.81
C MET A 236 15.70 -10.15 9.66
N PHE A 237 15.01 -9.22 9.02
CA PHE A 237 13.64 -9.40 8.59
C PHE A 237 13.48 -8.91 7.15
N ALA A 238 12.95 -9.76 6.29
CA ALA A 238 12.63 -9.43 4.92
C ALA A 238 11.17 -9.78 4.64
N GLN A 239 10.38 -8.79 4.24
CA GLN A 239 8.98 -8.97 3.89
C GLN A 239 8.81 -9.17 2.39
N ALA A 240 8.01 -10.16 2.00
CA ALA A 240 7.63 -10.34 0.61
C ALA A 240 6.59 -9.27 0.22
N TRP A 241 6.84 -8.61 -0.89
CA TRP A 241 5.94 -7.69 -1.57
C TRP A 241 5.67 -8.20 -2.98
N VAL A 242 4.41 -8.23 -3.36
CA VAL A 242 4.02 -8.60 -4.72
C VAL A 242 3.41 -7.38 -5.39
N SER A 243 3.91 -7.07 -6.58
CA SER A 243 3.34 -6.05 -7.45
C SER A 243 2.71 -6.70 -8.68
N CYS A 244 1.65 -6.11 -9.18
CA CYS A 244 1.02 -6.52 -10.42
C CYS A 244 0.66 -5.29 -11.25
N VAL A 245 0.93 -5.36 -12.55
CA VAL A 245 0.54 -4.34 -13.53
C VAL A 245 -0.40 -4.97 -14.53
N GLY A 246 -1.40 -4.23 -14.98
CA GLY A 246 -2.33 -4.69 -16.03
C GLY A 246 -2.93 -3.50 -16.78
N CYS A 247 -3.35 -3.73 -18.03
CA CYS A 247 -3.93 -2.72 -18.91
C CYS A 247 -5.46 -2.86 -19.00
N LYS A 248 -6.16 -1.73 -19.10
CA LYS A 248 -7.56 -1.74 -19.53
C LYS A 248 -7.62 -2.05 -21.03
N PRO A 249 -8.44 -3.02 -21.49
CA PRO A 249 -8.60 -3.28 -22.91
C PRO A 249 -8.94 -2.02 -23.71
N GLY A 250 -8.41 -1.97 -24.96
CA GLY A 250 -8.65 -0.88 -25.91
C GLY A 250 -10.09 -0.79 -26.42
#